data_d3929f72d62c8ef9a1bb75b4298899e4
#
_entry.id   d3929f72d62c8ef9a1bb75b4298899e4
#
_cell.length_a   1.000
_cell.length_b   1.000
_cell.length_c   1.000
_cell.angle_alpha   90.00
_cell.angle_beta   90.00
_cell.angle_gamma   90.00
#
_symmetry.space_group_name_H-M   'P 1'
#
loop_
_entity.id
_entity.type
_entity.pdbx_description
1 polymer ?
#
loop_
_entity_poly.entity_id
_entity_poly.type
_entity_poly.pdbx_seq_one_letter_code
_entity_poly.pdbx_strand_id
1 'polypeptide(L)'
;MGRFANDTGPMMIKTGLSAWMGLGRAAALTLALLSPVAAQAQFSDSYNFLKAVKDADGQKVTDLLQKPGSTVVNSRDVTTGETALHIVIARRDATWLAFMLAKGANPNLADNEGNPPLMKAVQGRFEEGVRTLIAHGAQVDKTNGSGETPLIRAVQLRDLGLVRLLVAQGANPDKRDSIAGMSARDYANRDNRTPGLAEALAAAKTSTTPKGPVQGPVF
;
A
#
# COMPACT_ATOMS: atom_id res chain seq x y z
N MET A 1 1.13 -28.88 -89.27
CA MET A 1 0.81 -30.26 -88.80
C MET A 1 0.68 -30.07 -87.30
N GLY A 2 -0.40 -30.10 -86.74
CA GLY A 2 -1.57 -30.87 -86.46
C GLY A 2 -1.94 -30.50 -85.07
N ARG A 3 -3.03 -29.83 -84.83
CA ARG A 3 -4.32 -30.26 -84.26
C ARG A 3 -4.17 -31.21 -83.05
N PHE A 4 -4.72 -30.86 -81.88
CA PHE A 4 -6.14 -31.03 -81.46
C PHE A 4 -6.48 -30.29 -80.18
N ALA A 5 -7.67 -29.70 -80.25
CA ALA A 5 -8.45 -29.17 -79.16
C ALA A 5 -9.07 -30.27 -78.27
N ASN A 6 -9.44 -29.89 -77.03
CA ASN A 6 -10.67 -30.26 -76.35
C ASN A 6 -10.66 -29.56 -74.99
N ASP A 7 -11.39 -28.56 -74.77
CA ASP A 7 -12.84 -28.36 -74.53
C ASP A 7 -13.49 -29.40 -73.61
N THR A 8 -13.75 -29.05 -72.39
CA THR A 8 -14.94 -29.47 -71.67
C THR A 8 -15.21 -28.47 -70.49
N GLY A 9 -16.34 -27.87 -70.62
CA GLY A 9 -16.88 -26.82 -69.81
C GLY A 9 -17.49 -27.28 -68.46
N PRO A 10 -18.33 -26.45 -67.84
CA PRO A 10 -18.50 -26.34 -66.38
C PRO A 10 -19.56 -27.27 -65.81
N MET A 11 -19.31 -27.80 -64.65
CA MET A 11 -20.35 -28.54 -63.91
C MET A 11 -20.90 -27.66 -62.78
N MET A 12 -22.08 -27.09 -63.06
CA MET A 12 -22.97 -26.52 -62.03
C MET A 12 -23.48 -27.64 -61.15
N ILE A 13 -23.37 -27.49 -59.88
CA ILE A 13 -24.26 -28.18 -58.95
C ILE A 13 -24.99 -27.14 -58.13
N LYS A 14 -26.28 -27.02 -58.43
CA LYS A 14 -27.31 -26.36 -57.63
C LYS A 14 -27.70 -27.27 -56.48
N THR A 15 -28.19 -26.64 -55.46
CA THR A 15 -29.11 -27.01 -54.37
C THR A 15 -28.43 -26.91 -53.01
N GLY A 16 -28.99 -26.31 -52.00
CA GLY A 16 -30.33 -26.03 -51.67
C GLY A 16 -30.41 -25.09 -50.49
N LEU A 17 -31.41 -24.25 -50.49
CA LEU A 17 -31.89 -23.43 -49.40
C LEU A 17 -32.27 -24.33 -48.21
N SER A 18 -31.84 -23.93 -47.01
CA SER A 18 -32.73 -24.04 -45.87
C SER A 18 -32.29 -23.00 -44.82
N ALA A 19 -33.18 -22.06 -44.59
CA ALA A 19 -33.16 -21.06 -43.56
C ALA A 19 -33.15 -21.72 -42.16
N TRP A 20 -32.28 -21.28 -41.32
CA TRP A 20 -32.52 -21.36 -39.88
C TRP A 20 -32.22 -19.99 -39.24
N MET A 21 -33.32 -19.31 -38.95
CA MET A 21 -33.35 -18.19 -38.02
C MET A 21 -32.98 -18.73 -36.62
N GLY A 22 -31.92 -18.25 -36.08
CA GLY A 22 -31.56 -18.48 -34.67
C GLY A 22 -31.00 -17.17 -34.12
N LEU A 23 -31.84 -16.39 -33.42
CA LEU A 23 -31.41 -15.25 -32.61
C LEU A 23 -30.44 -15.77 -31.55
N GLY A 24 -29.14 -15.55 -31.74
CA GLY A 24 -28.12 -15.70 -30.72
C GLY A 24 -27.55 -14.32 -30.40
N ARG A 25 -27.91 -13.81 -29.23
CA ARG A 25 -27.28 -12.59 -28.66
C ARG A 25 -25.79 -12.80 -28.61
N ALA A 26 -25.05 -12.20 -29.52
CA ALA A 26 -23.61 -12.06 -29.42
C ALA A 26 -23.34 -11.05 -28.30
N ALA A 27 -23.07 -11.55 -27.09
CA ALA A 27 -22.42 -10.79 -26.06
C ALA A 27 -21.00 -10.50 -26.56
N ALA A 28 -20.79 -9.33 -27.12
CA ALA A 28 -19.46 -8.82 -27.41
C ALA A 28 -18.75 -8.60 -26.08
N LEU A 29 -17.97 -9.58 -25.66
CA LEU A 29 -16.92 -9.41 -24.65
C LEU A 29 -15.88 -8.45 -25.27
N THR A 30 -16.07 -7.15 -25.04
CA THR A 30 -15.00 -6.17 -25.25
C THR A 30 -13.95 -6.42 -24.17
N LEU A 31 -13.05 -7.34 -24.47
CA LEU A 31 -11.77 -7.45 -23.77
C LEU A 31 -11.03 -6.13 -24.06
N ALA A 32 -11.10 -5.18 -23.13
CA ALA A 32 -10.31 -3.98 -23.16
C ALA A 32 -8.84 -4.41 -23.06
N LEU A 33 -8.22 -4.61 -24.21
CA LEU A 33 -6.78 -4.73 -24.33
C LEU A 33 -6.20 -3.41 -23.82
N LEU A 34 -5.75 -3.38 -22.55
CA LEU A 34 -4.89 -2.32 -22.03
C LEU A 34 -3.68 -2.28 -22.97
N SER A 35 -3.64 -1.25 -23.81
CA SER A 35 -2.55 -1.09 -24.77
C SER A 35 -1.23 -1.02 -23.99
N PRO A 36 -0.18 -1.71 -24.42
CA PRO A 36 1.14 -1.67 -23.75
C PRO A 36 1.71 -0.25 -23.63
N VAL A 37 1.28 0.66 -24.48
CA VAL A 37 1.64 2.10 -24.45
C VAL A 37 1.10 2.80 -23.17
N ALA A 38 -0.10 2.46 -22.71
CA ALA A 38 -0.66 3.05 -21.49
C ALA A 38 0.09 2.59 -20.23
N ALA A 39 0.51 1.33 -20.20
CA ALA A 39 1.31 0.80 -19.09
C ALA A 39 2.71 1.45 -19.02
N GLN A 40 3.37 1.66 -20.15
CA GLN A 40 4.68 2.35 -20.21
C GLN A 40 4.61 3.81 -19.80
N ALA A 41 3.56 4.53 -20.20
CA ALA A 41 3.33 5.92 -19.78
C ALA A 41 3.15 6.03 -18.26
N GLN A 42 2.43 5.09 -17.67
CA GLN A 42 2.16 5.07 -16.22
C GLN A 42 3.43 4.76 -15.40
N PHE A 43 4.31 3.89 -15.88
CA PHE A 43 5.63 3.66 -15.26
C PHE A 43 6.50 4.92 -15.29
N SER A 44 6.53 5.62 -16.41
CA SER A 44 7.24 6.90 -16.54
C SER A 44 6.69 7.96 -15.59
N ASP A 45 5.37 8.08 -15.46
CA ASP A 45 4.73 9.06 -14.57
C ASP A 45 5.00 8.74 -13.08
N SER A 46 4.98 7.47 -12.68
CA SER A 46 5.31 7.05 -11.31
C SER A 46 6.74 7.41 -10.93
N TYR A 47 7.69 7.12 -11.81
CA TYR A 47 9.09 7.50 -11.60
C TYR A 47 9.27 9.02 -11.53
N ASN A 48 8.68 9.76 -12.48
CA ASN A 48 8.75 11.22 -12.53
C ASN A 48 8.11 11.86 -11.28
N PHE A 49 7.02 11.28 -10.78
CA PHE A 49 6.35 11.74 -9.57
C PHE A 49 7.26 11.58 -8.34
N LEU A 50 7.78 10.36 -8.10
CA LEU A 50 8.65 10.13 -6.94
C LEU A 50 9.93 10.96 -7.02
N LYS A 51 10.48 11.15 -8.24
CA LYS A 51 11.62 12.04 -8.46
C LYS A 51 11.26 13.48 -8.11
N ALA A 52 10.12 14.00 -8.58
CA ALA A 52 9.67 15.36 -8.26
C ALA A 52 9.43 15.54 -6.75
N VAL A 53 8.91 14.51 -6.04
CA VAL A 53 8.80 14.52 -4.57
C VAL A 53 10.17 14.55 -3.91
N LYS A 54 11.15 13.77 -4.39
CA LYS A 54 12.55 13.81 -3.89
C LYS A 54 13.17 15.18 -4.06
N ASP A 55 12.96 15.81 -5.22
CA ASP A 55 13.49 17.12 -5.58
C ASP A 55 12.71 18.29 -4.93
N ALA A 56 11.61 18.01 -4.24
CA ALA A 56 10.66 18.99 -3.68
C ALA A 56 10.06 19.95 -4.74
N ASP A 57 9.90 19.46 -5.98
CA ASP A 57 9.31 20.22 -7.09
C ASP A 57 7.77 20.18 -7.00
N GLY A 58 7.20 21.15 -6.27
CA GLY A 58 5.77 21.23 -6.02
C GLY A 58 4.92 21.43 -7.27
N GLN A 59 5.44 22.18 -8.26
CA GLN A 59 4.72 22.38 -9.53
C GLN A 59 4.59 21.07 -10.28
N LYS A 60 5.69 20.38 -10.49
CA LYS A 60 5.70 19.10 -11.22
C LYS A 60 4.88 18.01 -10.51
N VAL A 61 4.94 17.96 -9.18
CA VAL A 61 4.09 17.05 -8.39
C VAL A 61 2.61 17.36 -8.63
N THR A 62 2.22 18.63 -8.56
CA THR A 62 0.84 19.05 -8.77
C THR A 62 0.35 18.71 -10.18
N ASP A 63 1.16 18.98 -11.20
CA ASP A 63 0.83 18.67 -12.59
C ASP A 63 0.59 17.17 -12.81
N LEU A 64 1.44 16.32 -12.19
CA LEU A 64 1.29 14.86 -12.28
C LEU A 64 0.07 14.34 -11.53
N LEU A 65 -0.27 14.95 -10.39
CA LEU A 65 -1.46 14.58 -9.61
C LEU A 65 -2.78 15.00 -10.29
N GLN A 66 -2.75 16.08 -11.07
CA GLN A 66 -3.94 16.61 -11.77
C GLN A 66 -4.24 15.91 -13.09
N LYS A 67 -3.36 15.07 -13.60
CA LYS A 67 -3.63 14.30 -14.83
C LYS A 67 -4.90 13.45 -14.66
N PRO A 68 -5.81 13.45 -15.66
CA PRO A 68 -7.02 12.64 -15.60
C PRO A 68 -6.69 11.16 -15.38
N GLY A 69 -7.32 10.54 -14.39
CA GLY A 69 -7.09 9.13 -14.04
C GLY A 69 -5.75 8.85 -13.35
N SER A 70 -5.05 9.86 -12.87
CA SER A 70 -3.78 9.71 -12.19
C SER A 70 -3.92 8.92 -10.87
N THR A 71 -3.10 7.88 -10.71
CA THR A 71 -2.97 7.08 -9.48
C THR A 71 -1.58 7.21 -8.86
N VAL A 72 -0.77 8.16 -9.35
CA VAL A 72 0.66 8.27 -9.01
C VAL A 72 0.93 8.61 -7.53
N VAL A 73 -0.06 9.17 -6.80
CA VAL A 73 0.09 9.51 -5.38
C VAL A 73 0.52 8.32 -4.52
N ASN A 74 0.11 7.12 -4.92
CA ASN A 74 0.42 5.85 -4.25
C ASN A 74 1.48 5.03 -4.99
N SER A 75 2.22 5.65 -5.92
CA SER A 75 3.35 5.00 -6.59
C SER A 75 4.41 4.54 -5.60
N ARG A 76 5.04 3.43 -5.94
CA ARG A 76 6.13 2.84 -5.16
C ARG A 76 7.41 2.83 -6.01
N ASP A 77 8.52 3.16 -5.39
CA ASP A 77 9.84 2.99 -5.99
C ASP A 77 10.05 1.49 -6.29
N VAL A 78 10.51 1.19 -7.50
CA VAL A 78 10.67 -0.21 -7.96
C VAL A 78 11.76 -0.97 -7.20
N THR A 79 12.73 -0.26 -6.64
CA THR A 79 13.87 -0.84 -5.94
C THR A 79 13.61 -0.95 -4.44
N THR A 80 13.16 0.16 -3.81
CA THR A 80 13.01 0.25 -2.36
C THR A 80 11.57 0.00 -1.89
N GLY A 81 10.58 0.09 -2.79
CA GLY A 81 9.17 0.06 -2.45
C GLY A 81 8.68 1.33 -1.75
N GLU A 82 9.53 2.34 -1.58
CA GLU A 82 9.16 3.58 -0.90
C GLU A 82 8.09 4.35 -1.67
N THR A 83 7.17 4.93 -0.94
CA THR A 83 6.15 5.85 -1.47
C THR A 83 6.55 7.30 -1.24
N ALA A 84 5.78 8.24 -1.80
CA ALA A 84 5.95 9.67 -1.52
C ALA A 84 5.97 9.97 -0.01
N LEU A 85 5.14 9.28 0.79
CA LEU A 85 5.13 9.46 2.25
C LEU A 85 6.46 9.06 2.90
N HIS A 86 7.08 7.96 2.47
CA HIS A 86 8.41 7.55 2.98
C HIS A 86 9.47 8.62 2.71
N ILE A 87 9.45 9.17 1.49
CA ILE A 87 10.42 10.20 1.06
C ILE A 87 10.29 11.47 1.92
N VAL A 88 9.07 11.97 2.10
CA VAL A 88 8.83 13.21 2.88
C VAL A 88 9.08 13.00 4.37
N ILE A 89 8.81 11.80 4.90
CA ILE A 89 9.13 11.44 6.29
C ILE A 89 10.64 11.39 6.51
N ALA A 90 11.41 10.85 5.58
CA ALA A 90 12.87 10.81 5.68
C ALA A 90 13.47 12.22 5.76
N ARG A 91 12.85 13.22 5.11
CA ARG A 91 13.20 14.64 5.20
C ARG A 91 12.64 15.32 6.45
N ARG A 92 11.75 14.67 7.20
CA ARG A 92 10.98 15.22 8.32
C ARG A 92 10.17 16.46 7.92
N ASP A 93 9.62 16.46 6.74
CA ASP A 93 8.90 17.57 6.13
C ASP A 93 7.40 17.44 6.40
N ALA A 94 6.93 18.10 7.45
CA ALA A 94 5.54 18.06 7.89
C ALA A 94 4.59 18.68 6.86
N THR A 95 5.03 19.72 6.17
CA THR A 95 4.21 20.42 5.16
C THR A 95 3.94 19.51 3.98
N TRP A 96 4.96 18.86 3.44
CA TRP A 96 4.82 17.92 2.35
C TRP A 96 4.09 16.65 2.76
N LEU A 97 4.28 16.19 4.01
CA LEU A 97 3.55 15.05 4.55
C LEU A 97 2.03 15.32 4.56
N ALA A 98 1.63 16.47 5.11
CA ALA A 98 0.22 16.88 5.15
C ALA A 98 -0.35 17.06 3.72
N PHE A 99 0.43 17.67 2.82
CA PHE A 99 0.02 17.83 1.42
C PHE A 99 -0.22 16.47 0.73
N MET A 100 0.70 15.52 0.85
CA MET A 100 0.54 14.18 0.24
C MET A 100 -0.67 13.44 0.79
N LEU A 101 -0.90 13.49 2.10
CA LEU A 101 -2.06 12.88 2.75
C LEU A 101 -3.36 13.52 2.26
N ALA A 102 -3.40 14.86 2.14
CA ALA A 102 -4.55 15.59 1.60
C ALA A 102 -4.83 15.24 0.11
N LYS A 103 -3.80 14.81 -0.64
CA LYS A 103 -3.93 14.31 -2.02
C LYS A 103 -4.31 12.83 -2.10
N GLY A 104 -4.59 12.19 -0.98
CA GLY A 104 -5.04 10.78 -0.93
C GLY A 104 -3.92 9.75 -0.90
N ALA A 105 -2.72 10.15 -0.49
CA ALA A 105 -1.65 9.19 -0.24
C ALA A 105 -2.06 8.22 0.88
N ASN A 106 -1.95 6.92 0.64
CA ASN A 106 -2.33 5.90 1.61
C ASN A 106 -1.25 5.77 2.70
N PRO A 107 -1.56 6.10 3.98
CA PRO A 107 -0.61 6.09 5.08
C PRO A 107 -0.20 4.68 5.52
N ASN A 108 -0.77 3.65 4.90
CA ASN A 108 -0.56 2.25 5.28
C ASN A 108 0.21 1.43 4.24
N LEU A 109 0.68 2.02 3.14
CA LEU A 109 1.52 1.32 2.17
C LEU A 109 2.93 1.12 2.74
N ALA A 110 3.38 -0.12 2.81
CA ALA A 110 4.71 -0.45 3.32
C ALA A 110 5.77 -0.42 2.20
N ASP A 111 7.03 -0.16 2.55
CA ASP A 111 8.19 -0.35 1.68
C ASP A 111 8.55 -1.84 1.49
N ASN A 112 9.65 -2.16 0.81
CA ASN A 112 10.08 -3.54 0.58
C ASN A 112 10.60 -4.25 1.84
N GLU A 113 10.94 -3.51 2.90
CA GLU A 113 11.27 -4.04 4.23
C GLU A 113 10.01 -4.30 5.07
N GLY A 114 8.83 -3.97 4.53
CA GLY A 114 7.56 -4.07 5.22
C GLY A 114 7.27 -2.89 6.15
N ASN A 115 8.09 -1.83 6.16
CA ASN A 115 7.86 -0.69 7.04
C ASN A 115 6.73 0.20 6.48
N PRO A 116 5.64 0.40 7.22
CA PRO A 116 4.68 1.44 6.88
C PRO A 116 5.24 2.84 7.18
N PRO A 117 4.68 3.92 6.58
CA PRO A 117 5.09 5.30 6.86
C PRO A 117 5.18 5.65 8.35
N LEU A 118 4.22 5.17 9.16
CA LEU A 118 4.24 5.39 10.62
C LEU A 118 5.49 4.80 11.29
N MET A 119 5.90 3.59 10.88
CA MET A 119 7.13 2.96 11.38
C MET A 119 8.37 3.81 11.04
N LYS A 120 8.46 4.30 9.81
CA LYS A 120 9.57 5.20 9.39
C LYS A 120 9.57 6.52 10.18
N ALA A 121 8.39 7.10 10.46
CA ALA A 121 8.28 8.31 11.26
C ALA A 121 8.78 8.08 12.71
N VAL A 122 8.44 6.94 13.31
CA VAL A 122 8.95 6.53 14.64
C VAL A 122 10.46 6.30 14.61
N GLN A 123 10.97 5.57 13.62
CA GLN A 123 12.43 5.36 13.43
C GLN A 123 13.19 6.67 13.32
N GLY A 124 12.63 7.64 12.59
CA GLY A 124 13.18 8.99 12.42
C GLY A 124 12.92 9.93 13.60
N ARG A 125 12.26 9.50 14.69
CA ARG A 125 11.84 10.34 15.83
C ARG A 125 11.10 11.60 15.36
N PHE A 126 10.26 11.46 14.34
CA PHE A 126 9.49 12.55 13.76
C PHE A 126 8.09 12.58 14.38
N GLU A 127 7.99 13.12 15.61
CA GLU A 127 6.76 13.12 16.42
C GLU A 127 5.57 13.79 15.71
N GLU A 128 5.81 14.96 15.07
CA GLU A 128 4.78 15.66 14.32
C GLU A 128 4.26 14.78 13.15
N GLY A 129 5.16 14.11 12.44
CA GLY A 129 4.79 13.16 11.37
C GLY A 129 3.98 11.98 11.90
N VAL A 130 4.32 11.46 13.09
CA VAL A 130 3.54 10.39 13.75
C VAL A 130 2.11 10.87 14.02
N ARG A 131 1.93 12.06 14.60
CA ARG A 131 0.60 12.64 14.87
C ARG A 131 -0.19 12.84 13.58
N THR A 132 0.43 13.41 12.56
CA THR A 132 -0.19 13.69 11.28
C THR A 132 -0.63 12.40 10.58
N LEU A 133 0.21 11.37 10.56
CA LEU A 133 -0.12 10.08 9.96
C LEU A 133 -1.30 9.40 10.64
N ILE A 134 -1.32 9.38 11.98
CA ILE A 134 -2.41 8.76 12.75
C ILE A 134 -3.72 9.52 12.51
N ALA A 135 -3.68 10.85 12.52
CA ALA A 135 -4.86 11.68 12.22
C ALA A 135 -5.45 11.42 10.82
N HIS A 136 -4.63 10.93 9.88
CA HIS A 136 -5.05 10.57 8.52
C HIS A 136 -5.23 9.05 8.32
N GLY A 137 -5.42 8.28 9.39
CA GLY A 137 -5.81 6.88 9.31
C GLY A 137 -4.65 5.88 9.20
N ALA A 138 -3.43 6.27 9.61
CA ALA A 138 -2.37 5.29 9.80
C ALA A 138 -2.73 4.29 10.91
N GLN A 139 -2.59 3.00 10.61
CA GLN A 139 -2.83 1.94 11.59
C GLN A 139 -1.71 1.93 12.64
N VAL A 140 -2.06 2.24 13.88
CA VAL A 140 -1.10 2.42 14.98
C VAL A 140 -0.29 1.15 15.25
N ASP A 141 -0.91 -0.02 15.11
CA ASP A 141 -0.28 -1.33 15.35
C ASP A 141 0.13 -2.07 14.08
N LYS A 142 0.23 -1.36 12.92
CA LYS A 142 0.71 -1.99 11.69
C LYS A 142 2.18 -2.35 11.82
N THR A 143 2.48 -3.64 11.65
CA THR A 143 3.85 -4.18 11.81
C THR A 143 4.69 -3.99 10.55
N ASN A 144 6.01 -3.99 10.75
CA ASN A 144 6.98 -4.17 9.66
C ASN A 144 7.15 -5.66 9.29
N GLY A 145 8.10 -5.96 8.38
CA GLY A 145 8.42 -7.32 7.95
C GLY A 145 8.91 -8.25 9.06
N SER A 146 9.41 -7.71 10.17
CA SER A 146 9.84 -8.44 11.36
C SER A 146 8.74 -8.63 12.41
N GLY A 147 7.52 -8.21 12.12
CA GLY A 147 6.40 -8.23 13.08
C GLY A 147 6.48 -7.15 14.16
N GLU A 148 7.46 -6.26 14.13
CA GLU A 148 7.57 -5.18 15.11
C GLU A 148 6.47 -4.13 14.89
N THR A 149 5.86 -3.67 15.98
CA THR A 149 4.95 -2.53 15.97
C THR A 149 5.71 -1.21 16.10
N PRO A 150 5.11 -0.06 15.71
CA PRO A 150 5.66 1.25 16.00
C PRO A 150 5.97 1.46 17.49
N LEU A 151 5.14 0.91 18.38
CA LEU A 151 5.35 0.99 19.83
C LEU A 151 6.59 0.20 20.28
N ILE A 152 6.79 -1.03 19.79
CA ILE A 152 8.02 -1.81 20.04
C ILE A 152 9.24 -0.99 19.61
N ARG A 153 9.21 -0.40 18.42
CA ARG A 153 10.31 0.41 17.90
C ARG A 153 10.57 1.65 18.79
N ALA A 154 9.54 2.35 19.24
CA ALA A 154 9.67 3.50 20.13
C ALA A 154 10.35 3.11 21.47
N VAL A 155 10.00 1.94 22.04
CA VAL A 155 10.62 1.40 23.25
C VAL A 155 12.10 1.06 23.00
N GLN A 156 12.44 0.39 21.91
CA GLN A 156 13.83 0.07 21.53
C GLN A 156 14.68 1.34 21.33
N LEU A 157 14.07 2.41 20.79
CA LEU A 157 14.69 3.72 20.65
C LEU A 157 14.80 4.49 22.00
N ARG A 158 14.19 3.96 23.07
CA ARG A 158 14.09 4.62 24.38
C ARG A 158 13.48 6.01 24.32
N ASP A 159 12.55 6.20 23.41
CA ASP A 159 11.88 7.47 23.20
C ASP A 159 10.56 7.51 23.97
N LEU A 160 10.65 7.99 25.22
CA LEU A 160 9.49 8.04 26.12
C LEU A 160 8.38 8.95 25.57
N GLY A 161 8.73 10.00 24.81
CA GLY A 161 7.76 10.89 24.16
C GLY A 161 6.91 10.13 23.13
N LEU A 162 7.57 9.41 22.23
CA LEU A 162 6.89 8.57 21.22
C LEU A 162 6.12 7.42 21.86
N VAL A 163 6.65 6.80 22.91
CA VAL A 163 5.94 5.73 23.64
C VAL A 163 4.63 6.27 24.21
N ARG A 164 4.66 7.39 24.92
CA ARG A 164 3.43 8.01 25.48
C ARG A 164 2.46 8.42 24.38
N LEU A 165 2.97 8.99 23.31
CA LEU A 165 2.14 9.37 22.16
C LEU A 165 1.40 8.17 21.57
N LEU A 166 2.14 7.08 21.24
CA LEU A 166 1.56 5.90 20.63
C LEU A 166 0.55 5.20 21.56
N VAL A 167 0.86 5.11 22.86
CA VAL A 167 -0.07 4.58 23.88
C VAL A 167 -1.34 5.42 23.94
N ALA A 168 -1.23 6.76 23.96
CA ALA A 168 -2.39 7.64 23.94
C ALA A 168 -3.25 7.51 22.67
N GLN A 169 -2.64 7.05 21.56
CA GLN A 169 -3.33 6.77 20.30
C GLN A 169 -3.83 5.31 20.22
N GLY A 170 -3.79 4.55 21.29
CA GLY A 170 -4.35 3.21 21.38
C GLY A 170 -3.44 2.09 20.88
N ALA A 171 -2.13 2.31 20.80
CA ALA A 171 -1.19 1.25 20.48
C ALA A 171 -1.25 0.10 21.49
N ASN A 172 -1.25 -1.14 21.00
CA ASN A 172 -1.29 -2.33 21.84
C ASN A 172 0.10 -2.68 22.38
N PRO A 173 0.36 -2.56 23.70
CA PRO A 173 1.66 -2.82 24.28
C PRO A 173 2.00 -4.31 24.38
N ASP A 174 1.02 -5.19 24.19
CA ASP A 174 1.14 -6.64 24.38
C ASP A 174 1.30 -7.40 23.06
N LYS A 175 1.20 -6.68 21.90
CA LYS A 175 1.45 -7.28 20.59
C LYS A 175 2.91 -7.61 20.44
N ARG A 176 3.19 -8.88 20.07
CA ARG A 176 4.55 -9.43 20.01
C ARG A 176 5.13 -9.33 18.61
N ASP A 177 6.45 -9.12 18.51
CA ASP A 177 7.18 -9.25 17.26
C ASP A 177 7.36 -10.72 16.85
N SER A 178 7.79 -10.95 15.61
CA SER A 178 7.95 -12.29 15.04
C SER A 178 9.36 -12.88 15.27
N ILE A 179 10.33 -12.07 15.68
CA ILE A 179 11.73 -12.49 15.80
C ILE A 179 12.04 -12.94 17.22
N ALA A 180 11.81 -12.05 18.20
CA ALA A 180 12.10 -12.34 19.61
C ALA A 180 10.86 -12.86 20.37
N GLY A 181 9.67 -12.79 19.77
CA GLY A 181 8.42 -13.10 20.43
C GLY A 181 8.11 -12.15 21.58
N MET A 182 8.68 -10.94 21.57
CA MET A 182 8.59 -9.98 22.66
C MET A 182 7.61 -8.85 22.32
N SER A 183 6.87 -8.44 23.33
CA SER A 183 6.00 -7.26 23.29
C SER A 183 6.76 -5.99 23.70
N ALA A 184 6.12 -4.83 23.47
CA ALA A 184 6.66 -3.55 23.96
C ALA A 184 6.88 -3.57 25.49
N ARG A 185 5.99 -4.22 26.25
CA ARG A 185 6.15 -4.40 27.71
C ARG A 185 7.37 -5.27 28.04
N ASP A 186 7.57 -6.36 27.32
CA ASP A 186 8.70 -7.25 27.54
C ASP A 186 10.03 -6.52 27.29
N TYR A 187 10.10 -5.70 26.23
CA TYR A 187 11.28 -4.87 25.94
C TYR A 187 11.51 -3.80 26.99
N ALA A 188 10.45 -3.11 27.45
CA ALA A 188 10.56 -2.07 28.46
C ALA A 188 10.99 -2.63 29.83
N ASN A 189 10.51 -3.82 30.22
CA ASN A 189 10.90 -4.48 31.49
C ASN A 189 12.35 -4.95 31.48
N ARG A 190 12.94 -5.16 30.30
CA ARG A 190 14.38 -5.49 30.16
C ARG A 190 15.27 -4.24 30.10
N ASP A 191 14.69 -3.07 29.81
CA ASP A 191 15.44 -1.81 29.76
C ASP A 191 15.54 -1.22 31.18
N ASN A 192 16.74 -1.30 31.75
CA ASN A 192 17.06 -0.66 33.03
C ASN A 192 17.68 0.74 32.91
N ARG A 193 17.77 1.28 31.68
CA ARG A 193 18.45 2.55 31.39
C ARG A 193 17.49 3.74 31.28
N THR A 194 16.21 3.46 31.00
CA THR A 194 15.22 4.53 30.76
C THR A 194 14.09 4.41 31.78
N PRO A 195 14.21 5.10 32.92
CA PRO A 195 13.13 5.14 33.89
C PRO A 195 11.84 5.66 33.26
N GLY A 196 10.71 5.04 33.61
CA GLY A 196 9.39 5.48 33.14
C GLY A 196 8.87 4.81 31.88
N LEU A 197 9.67 4.02 31.14
CA LEU A 197 9.14 3.23 29.98
C LEU A 197 8.10 2.22 30.42
N ALA A 198 8.41 1.41 31.44
CA ALA A 198 7.47 0.42 31.98
C ALA A 198 6.21 1.08 32.54
N GLU A 199 6.34 2.23 33.24
CA GLU A 199 5.22 3.00 33.76
C GLU A 199 4.33 3.56 32.66
N ALA A 200 4.95 4.13 31.60
CA ALA A 200 4.20 4.65 30.46
C ALA A 200 3.36 3.55 29.76
N LEU A 201 3.87 2.33 29.73
CA LEU A 201 3.16 1.18 29.16
C LEU A 201 2.16 0.57 30.14
N ALA A 202 2.37 0.69 31.46
CA ALA A 202 1.41 0.24 32.47
C ALA A 202 0.10 1.04 32.41
N ALA A 203 0.17 2.34 32.04
CA ALA A 203 -0.99 3.19 31.85
C ALA A 203 -1.80 2.84 30.60
N ALA A 204 -1.23 2.07 29.65
CA ALA A 204 -1.95 1.59 28.49
C ALA A 204 -3.00 0.57 28.92
N LYS A 205 -4.27 0.82 28.58
CA LYS A 205 -5.34 -0.15 28.77
C LYS A 205 -4.95 -1.43 28.02
N THR A 206 -4.81 -2.55 28.73
CA THR A 206 -4.76 -3.86 28.09
C THR A 206 -6.02 -3.99 27.28
N SER A 207 -5.92 -4.02 25.96
CA SER A 207 -7.05 -4.39 25.10
C SER A 207 -7.24 -5.91 25.23
N THR A 208 -7.68 -6.35 26.39
CA THR A 208 -8.34 -7.64 26.54
C THR A 208 -9.68 -7.50 25.82
N THR A 209 -9.70 -7.78 24.53
CA THR A 209 -10.92 -8.29 23.92
C THR A 209 -11.22 -9.56 24.71
N PRO A 210 -12.33 -9.63 25.49
CA PRO A 210 -12.72 -10.89 26.10
C PRO A 210 -12.87 -11.88 24.94
N LYS A 211 -12.11 -12.97 24.92
CA LYS A 211 -12.48 -14.13 24.12
C LYS A 211 -13.85 -14.54 24.64
N GLY A 212 -14.91 -14.09 23.95
CA GLY A 212 -16.24 -14.59 24.18
C GLY A 212 -16.19 -16.11 24.13
N PRO A 213 -16.99 -16.81 24.92
CA PRO A 213 -17.03 -18.27 24.89
C PRO A 213 -17.28 -18.70 23.45
N VAL A 214 -16.40 -19.55 22.93
CA VAL A 214 -16.57 -20.20 21.63
C VAL A 214 -17.81 -21.06 21.77
N GLN A 215 -18.96 -20.57 21.29
CA GLN A 215 -20.13 -21.40 21.13
C GLN A 215 -19.79 -22.38 20.00
N GLY A 216 -19.50 -23.62 20.38
CA GLY A 216 -19.42 -24.73 19.45
C GLY A 216 -20.78 -24.94 18.77
N PRO A 217 -20.80 -25.58 17.60
CA PRO A 217 -22.05 -25.85 16.91
C PRO A 217 -22.95 -26.69 17.80
N VAL A 218 -24.18 -26.21 18.05
CA VAL A 218 -25.25 -26.96 18.68
C VAL A 218 -25.79 -27.89 17.60
N PHE A 219 -25.61 -29.20 17.77
CA PHE A 219 -26.21 -30.23 16.94
C PHE A 219 -27.64 -30.51 17.41
#